data_37ede47a4dfd2ddd7eac5b31d623b2ad
#
_entry.id   37ede47a4dfd2ddd7eac5b31d623b2ad
#
_cell.length_a   1.000
_cell.length_b   1.000
_cell.length_c   1.000
_cell.angle_alpha   90.00
_cell.angle_beta   90.00
_cell.angle_gamma   90.00
#
_symmetry.space_group_name_H-M   'P 1'
#
loop_
_entity.id
_entity.type
_entity.pdbx_description
1 polymer ?
#
loop_
_entity_poly.entity_id
_entity_poly.type
_entity_poly.pdbx_seq_one_letter_code
_entity_poly.pdbx_strand_id
1 'polypeptide(L)'
;MSAKLKLAFIGYGEVGKLFARQFHAAGVHAIAAYDILFDDPVRGAAKRREAGDAQVRAAHDAADAAADADVVFSAVTADQTERVAKQARAYLKPGQYFIDVNSAAPETKRRAAGEVMAAGAHYV
;
A
#
# COMPACT_ATOMS: atom_id res chain seq x y z
N MET A 1 5.63 18.71 -19.15
CA MET A 1 4.51 18.45 -18.25
C MET A 1 4.86 17.29 -17.35
N SER A 2 4.77 17.49 -16.06
CA SER A 2 5.06 16.43 -15.11
C SER A 2 3.82 15.55 -14.89
N ALA A 3 4.04 14.26 -14.89
CA ALA A 3 3.00 13.32 -14.50
C ALA A 3 2.77 13.44 -12.99
N LYS A 4 1.52 13.31 -12.58
CA LYS A 4 1.20 13.29 -11.14
C LYS A 4 1.62 11.95 -10.56
N LEU A 5 2.32 12.01 -9.43
CA LEU A 5 2.70 10.82 -8.70
C LEU A 5 1.44 10.19 -8.08
N LYS A 6 1.28 8.89 -8.28
CA LYS A 6 0.15 8.13 -7.74
C LYS A 6 0.67 7.10 -6.76
N LEU A 7 0.13 7.13 -5.56
CA LEU A 7 0.56 6.26 -4.46
C LEU A 7 -0.55 5.35 -4.01
N ALA A 8 -0.17 4.17 -3.54
CA ALA A 8 -1.10 3.24 -2.89
C ALA A 8 -0.48 2.77 -1.58
N PHE A 9 -1.32 2.58 -0.57
CA PHE A 9 -0.92 2.02 0.71
C PHE A 9 -1.67 0.72 0.95
N ILE A 10 -0.92 -0.35 1.10
CA ILE A 10 -1.46 -1.63 1.56
C ILE A 10 -1.16 -1.69 3.05
N GLY A 11 -2.22 -1.55 3.84
CA GLY A 11 -2.12 -1.25 5.25
C GLY A 11 -2.32 0.24 5.50
N TYR A 12 -3.36 0.59 6.25
CA TYR A 12 -3.69 1.98 6.52
C TYR A 12 -3.94 2.18 8.01
N GLY A 13 -3.01 1.69 8.82
CA GLY A 13 -2.92 1.95 10.26
C GLY A 13 -2.14 3.23 10.51
N GLU A 14 -1.56 3.34 11.69
CA GLU A 14 -0.86 4.57 12.09
C GLU A 14 0.26 4.97 11.13
N VAL A 15 1.06 4.01 10.67
CA VAL A 15 2.19 4.29 9.76
C VAL A 15 1.68 4.72 8.39
N GLY A 16 0.73 3.99 7.82
CA GLY A 16 0.15 4.35 6.53
C GLY A 16 -0.50 5.73 6.54
N LYS A 17 -1.27 6.02 7.58
CA LYS A 17 -1.90 7.33 7.75
C LYS A 17 -0.88 8.46 7.85
N LEU A 18 0.20 8.23 8.60
CA LEU A 18 1.24 9.23 8.77
C LEU A 18 1.91 9.56 7.43
N PHE A 19 2.31 8.54 6.68
CA PHE A 19 2.92 8.76 5.38
C PHE A 19 1.96 9.43 4.41
N ALA A 20 0.70 8.99 4.37
CA ALA A 20 -0.29 9.58 3.48
C ALA A 20 -0.48 11.07 3.77
N ARG A 21 -0.55 11.46 5.04
CA ARG A 21 -0.67 12.87 5.42
C ARG A 21 0.54 13.67 4.97
N GLN A 22 1.74 13.12 5.15
CA GLN A 22 2.97 13.81 4.77
C GLN A 22 3.07 13.98 3.25
N PHE A 23 2.73 12.96 2.48
CA PHE A 23 2.71 13.07 1.02
C PHE A 23 1.67 14.07 0.54
N HIS A 24 0.49 14.04 1.16
CA HIS A 24 -0.56 14.99 0.81
C HIS A 24 -0.10 16.43 1.07
N ALA A 25 0.53 16.68 2.22
CA ALA A 25 1.07 17.99 2.57
C ALA A 25 2.19 18.42 1.58
N ALA A 26 2.89 17.46 0.98
CA ALA A 26 3.93 17.73 -0.01
C ALA A 26 3.37 17.90 -1.44
N GLY A 27 2.06 17.85 -1.60
CA GLY A 27 1.42 18.08 -2.90
C GLY A 27 1.03 16.83 -3.66
N VAL A 28 1.19 15.64 -3.08
CA VAL A 28 0.77 14.39 -3.71
C VAL A 28 -0.67 14.10 -3.29
N HIS A 29 -1.60 14.18 -4.25
CA HIS A 29 -3.03 14.06 -3.96
C HIS A 29 -3.66 12.77 -4.49
N ALA A 30 -3.02 12.06 -5.41
CA ALA A 30 -3.54 10.80 -5.93
C ALA A 30 -3.06 9.65 -5.03
N ILE A 31 -3.77 9.44 -3.94
CA ILE A 31 -3.44 8.43 -2.93
C ILE A 31 -4.63 7.50 -2.73
N ALA A 32 -4.38 6.20 -2.85
CA ALA A 32 -5.35 5.16 -2.53
C ALA A 32 -4.82 4.29 -1.41
N ALA A 33 -5.72 3.64 -0.68
CA ALA A 33 -5.32 2.73 0.38
C ALA A 33 -6.28 1.55 0.45
N TYR A 34 -5.76 0.43 0.88
CA TYR A 34 -6.57 -0.70 1.30
C TYR A 34 -6.05 -1.24 2.62
N ASP A 35 -6.97 -1.55 3.52
CA ASP A 35 -6.67 -2.18 4.80
C ASP A 35 -7.73 -3.25 5.03
N ILE A 36 -7.34 -4.38 5.59
CA ILE A 36 -8.28 -5.47 5.85
C ILE A 36 -9.43 -5.01 6.77
N LEU A 37 -9.19 -4.02 7.62
CA LEU A 37 -10.22 -3.45 8.49
C LEU A 37 -11.30 -2.70 7.72
N PHE A 38 -11.05 -2.32 6.48
CA PHE A 38 -12.08 -1.72 5.62
C PHE A 38 -13.24 -2.67 5.37
N ASP A 39 -12.99 -3.97 5.44
CA ASP A 39 -14.00 -5.00 5.24
C ASP A 39 -14.56 -5.55 6.56
N ASP A 40 -14.14 -4.99 7.68
CA ASP A 40 -14.64 -5.39 8.97
C ASP A 40 -16.12 -4.98 9.12
N PRO A 41 -17.02 -5.92 9.50
CA PRO A 41 -18.45 -5.62 9.57
C PRO A 41 -18.82 -4.51 10.56
N VAL A 42 -18.00 -4.30 11.59
CA VAL A 42 -18.26 -3.30 12.63
C VAL A 42 -17.52 -2.00 12.37
N ARG A 43 -16.22 -2.09 12.02
CA ARG A 43 -15.33 -0.93 11.93
C ARG A 43 -15.11 -0.42 10.52
N GLY A 44 -15.46 -1.22 9.51
CA GLY A 44 -15.10 -0.93 8.12
C GLY A 44 -15.62 0.39 7.60
N ALA A 45 -16.90 0.67 7.83
CA ALA A 45 -17.51 1.92 7.33
C ALA A 45 -16.83 3.16 7.92
N ALA A 46 -16.52 3.14 9.22
CA ALA A 46 -15.84 4.25 9.87
C ALA A 46 -14.41 4.41 9.37
N LYS A 47 -13.72 3.29 9.13
CA LYS A 47 -12.34 3.31 8.60
C LYS A 47 -12.31 3.87 7.18
N ARG A 48 -13.27 3.49 6.33
CA ARG A 48 -13.38 4.02 4.98
C ARG A 48 -13.69 5.52 4.99
N ARG A 49 -14.57 5.94 5.89
CA ARG A 49 -14.90 7.35 6.03
C ARG A 49 -13.70 8.16 6.49
N GLU A 50 -12.92 7.64 7.42
CA GLU A 50 -11.69 8.29 7.89
C GLU A 50 -10.71 8.51 6.75
N ALA A 51 -10.52 7.52 5.88
CA ALA A 51 -9.66 7.65 4.71
C ALA A 51 -10.18 8.74 3.77
N GLY A 52 -11.49 8.73 3.48
CA GLY A 52 -12.10 9.75 2.63
C GLY A 52 -11.96 11.15 3.18
N ASP A 53 -12.10 11.32 4.49
CA ASP A 53 -11.93 12.62 5.15
C ASP A 53 -10.49 13.13 5.03
N ALA A 54 -9.54 12.22 4.93
CA ALA A 54 -8.13 12.56 4.71
C ALA A 54 -7.78 12.66 3.21
N GLN A 55 -8.78 12.59 2.33
CA GLN A 55 -8.63 12.65 0.87
C GLN A 55 -7.82 11.48 0.32
N VAL A 56 -7.98 10.32 0.94
CA VAL A 56 -7.40 9.06 0.48
C VAL A 56 -8.54 8.18 -0.03
N ARG A 57 -8.39 7.64 -1.23
CA ARG A 57 -9.41 6.76 -1.80
C ARG A 57 -9.35 5.40 -1.09
N ALA A 58 -10.42 5.02 -0.43
CA ALA A 58 -10.54 3.70 0.19
C ALA A 58 -10.89 2.69 -0.90
N ALA A 59 -9.94 1.84 -1.26
CA ALA A 59 -10.09 0.87 -2.33
C ALA A 59 -10.89 -0.36 -1.88
N HIS A 60 -11.41 -1.10 -2.85
CA HIS A 60 -12.16 -2.34 -2.59
C HIS A 60 -11.25 -3.45 -2.06
N ASP A 61 -10.04 -3.52 -2.60
CA ASP A 61 -9.04 -4.51 -2.22
C ASP A 61 -7.65 -3.97 -2.56
N ALA A 62 -6.63 -4.76 -2.27
CA ALA A 62 -5.25 -4.35 -2.53
C ALA A 62 -4.98 -4.16 -4.02
N ALA A 63 -5.52 -5.01 -4.87
CA ALA A 63 -5.35 -4.90 -6.32
C ALA A 63 -5.94 -3.59 -6.84
N ASP A 64 -7.11 -3.20 -6.35
CA ASP A 64 -7.75 -1.92 -6.73
C ASP A 64 -6.90 -0.74 -6.27
N ALA A 65 -6.37 -0.79 -5.06
CA ALA A 65 -5.52 0.29 -4.55
C ALA A 65 -4.27 0.47 -5.42
N ALA A 66 -3.65 -0.63 -5.83
CA ALA A 66 -2.37 -0.63 -6.54
C ALA A 66 -2.50 -0.44 -8.05
N ALA A 67 -3.70 -0.56 -8.63
CA ALA A 67 -3.89 -0.68 -10.08
C ALA A 67 -3.21 0.44 -10.89
N ASP A 68 -3.34 1.69 -10.44
CA ASP A 68 -2.79 2.85 -11.13
C ASP A 68 -1.61 3.48 -10.41
N ALA A 69 -1.10 2.83 -9.37
CA ALA A 69 -0.05 3.42 -8.55
C ALA A 69 1.31 3.36 -9.23
N ASP A 70 2.09 4.39 -9.06
CA ASP A 70 3.52 4.38 -9.41
C ASP A 70 4.31 3.71 -8.31
N VAL A 71 3.90 3.94 -7.06
CA VAL A 71 4.55 3.41 -5.86
C VAL A 71 3.50 2.81 -4.94
N VAL A 72 3.74 1.59 -4.52
CA VAL A 72 2.89 0.86 -3.56
C VAL A 72 3.68 0.70 -2.27
N PHE A 73 3.12 1.18 -1.18
CA PHE A 73 3.71 1.02 0.15
C PHE A 73 3.07 -0.14 0.87
N SER A 74 3.88 -1.04 1.41
CA SER A 74 3.42 -2.06 2.34
C SER A 74 3.65 -1.56 3.76
N ALA A 75 2.58 -1.26 4.48
CA ALA A 75 2.62 -0.71 5.84
C ALA A 75 1.71 -1.56 6.74
N VAL A 76 2.14 -2.80 6.94
CA VAL A 76 1.41 -3.81 7.73
C VAL A 76 2.27 -4.25 8.91
N THR A 77 1.73 -5.11 9.77
CA THR A 77 2.51 -5.67 10.87
C THR A 77 3.57 -6.63 10.33
N ALA A 78 4.63 -6.82 11.11
CA ALA A 78 5.79 -7.63 10.68
C ALA A 78 5.39 -9.03 10.23
N ASP A 79 4.44 -9.66 10.92
CA ASP A 79 3.97 -11.01 10.62
C ASP A 79 3.14 -11.09 9.33
N GLN A 80 2.71 -9.95 8.77
CA GLN A 80 1.96 -9.90 7.51
C GLN A 80 2.82 -9.51 6.31
N THR A 81 4.09 -9.14 6.54
CA THR A 81 4.98 -8.61 5.51
C THR A 81 5.10 -9.55 4.30
N GLU A 82 5.43 -10.81 4.54
CA GLU A 82 5.64 -11.77 3.46
C GLU A 82 4.31 -12.11 2.75
N ARG A 83 3.25 -12.28 3.53
CA ARG A 83 1.93 -12.59 2.98
C ARG A 83 1.44 -11.49 2.03
N VAL A 84 1.61 -10.24 2.44
CA VAL A 84 1.20 -9.10 1.60
C VAL A 84 2.01 -9.06 0.31
N ALA A 85 3.32 -9.27 0.38
CA ALA A 85 4.18 -9.33 -0.80
C ALA A 85 3.80 -10.49 -1.72
N LYS A 86 3.49 -11.65 -1.15
CA LYS A 86 3.07 -12.82 -1.92
C LYS A 86 1.76 -12.55 -2.66
N GLN A 87 0.80 -11.92 -1.99
CA GLN A 87 -0.45 -11.52 -2.63
C GLN A 87 -0.21 -10.47 -3.72
N ALA A 88 0.73 -9.55 -3.48
CA ALA A 88 1.05 -8.48 -4.42
C ALA A 88 1.59 -9.02 -5.75
N ARG A 89 2.23 -10.17 -5.74
CA ARG A 89 2.71 -10.81 -6.96
C ARG A 89 1.60 -10.97 -8.01
N ALA A 90 0.36 -11.18 -7.56
CA ALA A 90 -0.76 -11.40 -8.47
C ALA A 90 -1.26 -10.10 -9.13
N TYR A 91 -1.00 -8.94 -8.54
CA TYR A 91 -1.56 -7.68 -9.05
C TYR A 91 -0.54 -6.60 -9.40
N LEU A 92 0.70 -6.71 -8.95
CA LEU A 92 1.73 -5.73 -9.32
C LEU A 92 2.06 -5.82 -10.80
N LYS A 93 2.36 -4.68 -11.40
CA LYS A 93 2.71 -4.57 -12.80
C LYS A 93 4.19 -4.27 -12.95
N PRO A 94 4.80 -4.68 -14.07
CA PRO A 94 6.20 -4.32 -14.33
C PRO A 94 6.42 -2.82 -14.23
N GLY A 95 7.49 -2.44 -13.56
CA GLY A 95 7.86 -1.05 -13.40
C GLY A 95 7.30 -0.34 -12.18
N GLN A 96 6.32 -0.93 -11.49
CA GLN A 96 5.86 -0.34 -10.23
C GLN A 96 6.92 -0.52 -9.15
N TYR A 97 6.96 0.42 -8.20
CA TYR A 97 7.82 0.31 -7.03
C TYR A 97 6.99 -0.18 -5.85
N PHE A 98 7.54 -1.13 -5.12
CA PHE A 98 6.91 -1.65 -3.90
C PHE A 98 7.86 -1.37 -2.74
N ILE A 99 7.47 -0.46 -1.87
CA ILE A 99 8.29 -0.02 -0.74
C ILE A 99 7.77 -0.66 0.53
N ASP A 100 8.58 -1.51 1.13
CA ASP A 100 8.26 -2.22 2.35
C ASP A 100 8.78 -1.42 3.53
N VAL A 101 7.88 -0.77 4.26
CA VAL A 101 8.23 0.03 5.45
C VAL A 101 8.02 -0.72 6.75
N ASN A 102 7.84 -2.04 6.66
CA ASN A 102 7.56 -2.87 7.82
C ASN A 102 8.84 -3.22 8.57
N SER A 103 8.73 -3.43 9.88
CA SER A 103 9.83 -3.90 10.71
C SER A 103 9.81 -5.42 10.74
N ALA A 104 10.48 -6.04 9.79
CA ALA A 104 10.53 -7.49 9.67
C ALA A 104 11.97 -7.97 9.57
N ALA A 105 12.19 -9.26 9.88
CA ALA A 105 13.52 -9.86 9.81
C ALA A 105 14.07 -9.83 8.37
N PRO A 106 15.40 -9.77 8.20
CA PRO A 106 16.01 -9.75 6.86
C PRO A 106 15.59 -10.93 5.98
N GLU A 107 15.43 -12.11 6.55
CA GLU A 107 14.98 -13.29 5.79
C GLU A 107 13.57 -13.10 5.24
N THR A 108 12.67 -12.56 6.06
CA THR A 108 11.30 -12.26 5.64
C THR A 108 11.31 -11.25 4.49
N LYS A 109 12.12 -10.22 4.60
CA LYS A 109 12.21 -9.20 3.56
C LYS A 109 12.84 -9.74 2.27
N ARG A 110 13.78 -10.67 2.37
CA ARG A 110 14.33 -11.32 1.17
C ARG A 110 13.28 -12.15 0.43
N ARG A 111 12.43 -12.87 1.16
CA ARG A 111 11.34 -13.63 0.55
C ARG A 111 10.29 -12.69 -0.06
N ALA A 112 9.97 -11.61 0.64
CA ALA A 112 9.06 -10.58 0.11
C ALA A 112 9.60 -9.97 -1.19
N ALA A 113 10.89 -9.65 -1.21
CA ALA A 113 11.54 -9.11 -2.40
C ALA A 113 11.42 -10.06 -3.59
N GLY A 114 11.62 -11.37 -3.36
CA GLY A 114 11.49 -12.38 -4.41
C GLY A 114 10.10 -12.40 -5.01
N GLU A 115 9.06 -12.29 -4.20
CA GLU A 115 7.68 -12.26 -4.67
C GLU A 115 7.39 -11.02 -5.52
N VAL A 116 7.84 -9.85 -5.07
CA VAL A 116 7.63 -8.59 -5.78
C VAL A 116 8.39 -8.59 -7.11
N MET A 117 9.65 -9.03 -7.09
CA MET A 117 10.48 -9.06 -8.29
C MET A 117 9.95 -10.06 -9.32
N ALA A 118 9.33 -11.15 -8.87
CA ALA A 118 8.70 -12.12 -9.78
C ALA A 118 7.57 -11.50 -10.62
N ALA A 119 6.96 -10.42 -10.12
CA ALA A 119 5.93 -9.68 -10.87
C ALA A 119 6.54 -8.63 -11.82
N GLY A 120 7.86 -8.45 -11.82
CA GLY A 120 8.53 -7.42 -12.61
C GLY A 120 8.57 -6.05 -11.95
N ALA A 121 8.13 -5.96 -10.69
CA ALA A 121 8.16 -4.71 -9.94
C ALA A 121 9.48 -4.56 -9.19
N HIS A 122 9.74 -3.35 -8.73
CA HIS A 122 10.95 -3.02 -7.97
C HIS A 122 10.66 -3.08 -6.48
N TYR A 123 11.46 -3.82 -5.75
CA TYR A 123 11.34 -3.90 -4.28
C TYR A 123 12.34 -2.97 -3.60
N VAL A 124 11.83 -2.23 -2.63
CA VAL A 124 12.66 -1.34 -1.80
C VAL A 124 12.46 -1.65 -0.32
#